data_351205c32a467daa00cb3839732cc8c2
#
_entry.id   351205c32a467daa00cb3839732cc8c2
#
_cell.length_a   1.000
_cell.length_b   1.000
_cell.length_c   1.000
_cell.angle_alpha   90.00
_cell.angle_beta   90.00
_cell.angle_gamma   90.00
#
_symmetry.space_group_name_H-M   'P 1'
#
loop_
_entity.id
_entity.type
_entity.pdbx_description
1 polymer ?
#
loop_
_entity_poly.entity_id
_entity_poly.type
_entity_poly.pdbx_seq_one_letter_code
_entity_poly.pdbx_strand_id
1 'polypeptide(L)'
;MTATDSTAMPATGLMPMSEIAGMSGLDYLRGMAEGRYPAPPIAATMGFHGASFDTGLAIFRGTPEAHVLNPMGGVHGGWYGTILDSAMACAVMTRLAVGQAYTTLEYKVNITRAIRQGMEVECRGEVDHFGRTTSVAHGEIRGVEDGKLYATATTTCLIMQVPG
;
A
#
# COMPACT_ATOMS: atom_id res chain seq x y z
N MET A 1 22.54 16.08 -14.02
CA MET A 1 22.28 14.91 -13.16
C MET A 1 21.07 14.21 -13.74
N THR A 2 21.28 13.13 -14.43
CA THR A 2 20.25 12.35 -15.13
C THR A 2 19.49 11.52 -14.10
N ALA A 3 18.18 11.77 -13.98
CA ALA A 3 17.28 10.91 -13.23
C ALA A 3 17.30 9.53 -13.90
N THR A 4 17.73 8.51 -13.17
CA THR A 4 17.59 7.11 -13.58
C THR A 4 16.13 6.73 -13.51
N ASP A 5 15.49 6.70 -14.67
CA ASP A 5 14.16 6.13 -14.88
C ASP A 5 14.28 4.60 -14.74
N SER A 6 14.21 4.12 -13.51
CA SER A 6 14.21 2.68 -13.21
C SER A 6 12.78 2.16 -13.21
N THR A 7 12.26 1.85 -14.40
CA THR A 7 10.97 1.18 -14.59
C THR A 7 10.97 -0.31 -14.26
N ALA A 8 12.04 -0.84 -13.68
CA ALA A 8 12.09 -2.23 -13.25
C ALA A 8 11.38 -2.40 -11.90
N MET A 9 10.31 -3.20 -11.89
CA MET A 9 9.66 -3.62 -10.64
C MET A 9 10.71 -4.27 -9.73
N PRO A 10 10.75 -3.92 -8.43
CA PRO A 10 11.69 -4.55 -7.50
C PRO A 10 11.47 -6.07 -7.46
N ALA A 11 12.52 -6.83 -7.16
CA ALA A 11 12.43 -8.28 -6.99
C ALA A 11 11.32 -8.60 -5.95
N THR A 12 10.46 -9.56 -6.27
CA THR A 12 9.38 -9.97 -5.37
C THR A 12 9.82 -11.12 -4.49
N GLY A 13 9.36 -11.13 -3.25
CA GLY A 13 9.67 -12.17 -2.28
C GLY A 13 9.07 -11.89 -0.92
N LEU A 14 9.42 -12.73 0.04
CA LEU A 14 9.02 -12.60 1.43
C LEU A 14 10.27 -12.54 2.31
N MET A 15 10.29 -11.65 3.28
CA MET A 15 11.26 -11.66 4.36
C MET A 15 10.68 -12.40 5.57
N PRO A 16 11.50 -13.11 6.35
CA PRO A 16 11.08 -13.66 7.64
C PRO A 16 10.52 -12.57 8.56
N MET A 17 9.43 -12.87 9.26
CA MET A 17 8.79 -11.91 10.16
C MET A 17 9.75 -11.43 11.27
N SER A 18 10.66 -12.30 11.74
CA SER A 18 11.68 -11.95 12.73
C SER A 18 12.65 -10.88 12.24
N GLU A 19 12.98 -10.88 10.95
CA GLU A 19 13.85 -9.85 10.36
C GLU A 19 13.08 -8.52 10.21
N ILE A 20 11.82 -8.58 9.75
CA ILE A 20 10.96 -7.39 9.63
C ILE A 20 10.75 -6.75 11.00
N ALA A 21 10.42 -7.55 12.03
CA ALA A 21 10.21 -7.06 13.38
C ALA A 21 11.51 -6.55 14.06
N GLY A 22 12.68 -6.91 13.52
CA GLY A 22 13.98 -6.41 13.97
C GLY A 22 14.28 -4.95 13.60
N MET A 23 13.44 -4.32 12.79
CA MET A 23 13.58 -2.92 12.37
C MET A 23 12.29 -2.12 12.57
N SER A 24 12.36 -0.79 12.47
CA SER A 24 11.14 0.02 12.48
C SER A 24 10.35 -0.23 11.18
N GLY A 25 9.02 -0.12 11.26
CA GLY A 25 8.18 -0.29 10.07
C GLY A 25 8.52 0.70 8.96
N LEU A 26 8.89 1.94 9.30
CA LEU A 26 9.30 2.96 8.32
C LEU A 26 10.62 2.59 7.61
N ASP A 27 11.62 2.09 8.34
CA ASP A 27 12.91 1.67 7.75
C ASP A 27 12.73 0.47 6.82
N TYR A 28 11.87 -0.50 7.19
CA TYR A 28 11.52 -1.61 6.33
C TYR A 28 10.87 -1.14 5.02
N LEU A 29 9.85 -0.29 5.10
CA LEU A 29 9.11 0.19 3.92
C LEU A 29 10.00 1.04 2.99
N ARG A 30 10.85 1.90 3.55
CA ARG A 30 11.84 2.66 2.79
C ARG A 30 12.86 1.75 2.11
N GLY A 31 13.35 0.74 2.84
CA GLY A 31 14.26 -0.26 2.27
C GLY A 31 13.65 -1.06 1.12
N MET A 32 12.35 -1.34 1.19
CA MET A 32 11.61 -1.99 0.11
C MET A 32 11.47 -1.05 -1.11
N ALA A 33 11.12 0.22 -0.92
CA ALA A 33 11.04 1.19 -2.00
C ALA A 33 12.40 1.46 -2.68
N GLU A 34 13.49 1.38 -1.93
CA GLU A 34 14.87 1.52 -2.41
C GLU A 34 15.43 0.22 -3.04
N GLY A 35 14.66 -0.88 -3.05
CA GLY A 35 15.08 -2.18 -3.59
C GLY A 35 16.06 -2.95 -2.71
N ARG A 36 16.29 -2.52 -1.46
CA ARG A 36 17.11 -3.27 -0.48
C ARG A 36 16.40 -4.53 0.03
N TYR A 37 15.07 -4.50 0.05
CA TYR A 37 14.23 -5.63 0.44
C TYR A 37 13.25 -5.96 -0.69
N PRO A 38 12.82 -7.23 -0.81
CA PRO A 38 11.89 -7.64 -1.86
C PRO A 38 10.51 -7.02 -1.63
N ALA A 39 9.83 -6.65 -2.72
CA ALA A 39 8.43 -6.27 -2.68
C ALA A 39 7.53 -7.50 -2.47
N PRO A 40 6.39 -7.38 -1.77
CA PRO A 40 5.49 -8.51 -1.58
C PRO A 40 4.91 -8.99 -2.92
N PRO A 41 4.73 -10.30 -3.14
CA PRO A 41 4.22 -10.85 -4.40
C PRO A 41 2.89 -10.25 -4.86
N ILE A 42 2.02 -9.84 -3.93
CA ILE A 42 0.73 -9.21 -4.24
C ILE A 42 0.89 -7.91 -5.05
N ALA A 43 1.94 -7.14 -4.79
CA ALA A 43 2.20 -5.89 -5.49
C ALA A 43 2.44 -6.13 -6.99
N ALA A 44 3.26 -7.12 -7.34
CA ALA A 44 3.50 -7.50 -8.73
C ALA A 44 2.24 -8.11 -9.37
N THR A 45 1.50 -8.96 -8.64
CA THR A 45 0.26 -9.58 -9.13
C THR A 45 -0.79 -8.54 -9.49
N MET A 46 -0.88 -7.47 -8.71
CA MET A 46 -1.92 -6.44 -8.87
C MET A 46 -1.41 -5.21 -9.65
N GLY A 47 -0.12 -5.13 -9.99
CA GLY A 47 0.45 -4.06 -10.80
C GLY A 47 0.54 -2.72 -10.06
N PHE A 48 0.95 -2.73 -8.79
CA PHE A 48 1.22 -1.52 -8.01
C PHE A 48 2.51 -1.63 -7.20
N HIS A 49 3.04 -0.50 -6.75
CA HIS A 49 4.25 -0.43 -5.93
C HIS A 49 4.18 0.73 -4.93
N GLY A 50 4.96 0.63 -3.85
CA GLY A 50 5.17 1.74 -2.93
C GLY A 50 6.04 2.82 -3.57
N ALA A 51 5.55 4.05 -3.60
CA ALA A 51 6.24 5.19 -4.19
C ALA A 51 6.97 6.05 -3.16
N SER A 52 6.37 6.28 -1.98
CA SER A 52 7.02 6.99 -0.88
C SER A 52 6.39 6.65 0.47
N PHE A 53 7.20 6.78 1.53
CA PHE A 53 6.80 6.49 2.90
C PHE A 53 7.34 7.52 3.87
N ASP A 54 6.44 8.10 4.67
CA ASP A 54 6.73 8.98 5.80
C ASP A 54 5.92 8.58 7.03
N THR A 55 6.25 9.11 8.19
CA THR A 55 5.56 8.76 9.43
C THR A 55 4.05 9.02 9.34
N GLY A 56 3.24 7.98 9.37
CA GLY A 56 1.79 8.04 9.26
C GLY A 56 1.27 8.19 7.82
N LEU A 57 2.14 8.11 6.81
CA LEU A 57 1.80 8.34 5.41
C LEU A 57 2.44 7.28 4.51
N ALA A 58 1.67 6.74 3.57
CA ALA A 58 2.18 5.88 2.51
C ALA A 58 1.54 6.24 1.17
N ILE A 59 2.35 6.34 0.14
CA ILE A 59 1.92 6.59 -1.23
C ILE A 59 2.26 5.37 -2.08
N PHE A 60 1.27 4.88 -2.80
CA PHE A 60 1.42 3.82 -3.79
C PHE A 60 1.04 4.34 -5.16
N ARG A 61 1.63 3.76 -6.20
CA ARG A 61 1.21 3.96 -7.60
C ARG A 61 0.88 2.63 -8.23
N GLY A 62 -0.10 2.62 -9.10
CA GLY A 62 -0.54 1.41 -9.78
C GLY A 62 -1.24 1.69 -11.09
N THR A 63 -1.16 0.71 -11.98
CA THR A 63 -1.81 0.74 -13.28
C THR A 63 -2.54 -0.59 -13.45
N PRO A 64 -3.90 -0.60 -13.42
CA PRO A 64 -4.66 -1.83 -13.58
C PRO A 64 -4.61 -2.31 -15.04
N GLU A 65 -4.14 -3.54 -15.22
CA GLU A 65 -4.01 -4.18 -16.53
C GLU A 65 -5.13 -5.21 -16.78
N ALA A 66 -5.13 -5.87 -17.94
CA ALA A 66 -6.20 -6.75 -18.38
C ALA A 66 -6.54 -7.89 -17.40
N HIS A 67 -5.55 -8.39 -16.65
CA HIS A 67 -5.72 -9.51 -15.70
C HIS A 67 -6.51 -9.14 -14.44
N VAL A 68 -6.77 -7.86 -14.19
CA VAL A 68 -7.55 -7.38 -13.03
C VAL A 68 -8.94 -6.86 -13.43
N LEU A 69 -9.40 -7.16 -14.63
CA LEU A 69 -10.73 -6.76 -15.10
C LEU A 69 -11.82 -7.74 -14.62
N ASN A 70 -13.01 -7.20 -14.43
CA ASN A 70 -14.21 -7.97 -14.14
C ASN A 70 -14.86 -8.49 -15.45
N PRO A 71 -15.89 -9.38 -15.39
CA PRO A 71 -16.55 -9.91 -16.58
C PRO A 71 -17.18 -8.85 -17.51
N MET A 72 -17.41 -7.64 -17.03
CA MET A 72 -17.94 -6.52 -17.82
C MET A 72 -16.85 -5.64 -18.45
N GLY A 73 -15.57 -6.01 -18.30
CA GLY A 73 -14.42 -5.29 -18.84
C GLY A 73 -13.99 -4.05 -18.04
N GLY A 74 -14.58 -3.80 -16.90
CA GLY A 74 -14.12 -2.75 -15.97
C GLY A 74 -13.10 -3.27 -14.96
N VAL A 75 -12.30 -2.38 -14.37
CA VAL A 75 -11.39 -2.75 -13.28
C VAL A 75 -12.20 -3.32 -12.12
N HIS A 76 -11.82 -4.54 -11.67
CA HIS A 76 -12.52 -5.23 -10.60
C HIS A 76 -12.44 -4.45 -9.27
N GLY A 77 -13.54 -4.37 -8.51
CA GLY A 77 -13.59 -3.67 -7.23
C GLY A 77 -12.56 -4.16 -6.20
N GLY A 78 -12.16 -5.43 -6.27
CA GLY A 78 -11.08 -6.00 -5.45
C GLY A 78 -9.72 -5.35 -5.70
N TRP A 79 -9.44 -4.89 -6.93
CA TRP A 79 -8.21 -4.16 -7.22
C TRP A 79 -8.11 -2.85 -6.42
N TYR A 80 -9.22 -2.07 -6.39
CA TYR A 80 -9.29 -0.85 -5.56
C TYR A 80 -9.06 -1.17 -4.08
N GLY A 81 -9.71 -2.24 -3.59
CA GLY A 81 -9.55 -2.67 -2.20
C GLY A 81 -8.11 -3.04 -1.87
N THR A 82 -7.43 -3.78 -2.75
CA THR A 82 -6.07 -4.25 -2.51
C THR A 82 -5.05 -3.11 -2.45
N ILE A 83 -5.09 -2.16 -3.37
CA ILE A 83 -4.16 -1.01 -3.34
C ILE A 83 -4.46 -0.06 -2.17
N LEU A 84 -5.74 0.13 -1.82
CA LEU A 84 -6.16 0.94 -0.66
C LEU A 84 -5.76 0.30 0.66
N ASP A 85 -5.98 -1.02 0.82
CA ASP A 85 -5.50 -1.76 1.99
C ASP A 85 -3.99 -1.62 2.13
N SER A 86 -3.24 -1.83 1.05
CA SER A 86 -1.79 -1.68 1.06
C SER A 86 -1.34 -0.27 1.48
N ALA A 87 -1.96 0.78 0.94
CA ALA A 87 -1.60 2.15 1.28
C ALA A 87 -1.94 2.50 2.74
N MET A 88 -3.15 2.20 3.19
CA MET A 88 -3.59 2.49 4.57
C MET A 88 -2.82 1.68 5.60
N ALA A 89 -2.66 0.37 5.36
CA ALA A 89 -1.96 -0.53 6.28
C ALA A 89 -0.44 -0.23 6.33
N CYS A 90 0.19 0.15 5.20
CA CYS A 90 1.57 0.61 5.21
C CYS A 90 1.72 1.98 5.90
N ALA A 91 0.74 2.89 5.82
CA ALA A 91 0.75 4.11 6.61
C ALA A 91 0.77 3.79 8.12
N VAL A 92 -0.03 2.81 8.58
CA VAL A 92 0.03 2.30 9.96
C VAL A 92 1.40 1.69 10.25
N MET A 93 1.93 0.86 9.33
CA MET A 93 3.24 0.23 9.49
C MET A 93 4.37 1.24 9.71
N THR A 94 4.33 2.42 9.06
CA THR A 94 5.35 3.46 9.28
C THR A 94 5.46 3.92 10.73
N ARG A 95 4.44 3.68 11.57
CA ARG A 95 4.38 4.05 12.99
C ARG A 95 4.83 2.94 13.92
N LEU A 96 5.06 1.72 13.42
CA LEU A 96 5.47 0.58 14.23
C LEU A 96 6.91 0.73 14.71
N ALA A 97 7.12 0.50 16.01
CA ALA A 97 8.44 0.36 16.59
C ALA A 97 9.01 -1.04 16.33
N VAL A 98 10.30 -1.21 16.59
CA VAL A 98 10.95 -2.52 16.62
C VAL A 98 10.19 -3.46 17.57
N GLY A 99 9.98 -4.71 17.16
CA GLY A 99 9.23 -5.70 17.92
C GLY A 99 7.71 -5.62 17.77
N GLN A 100 7.20 -4.74 16.92
CA GLN A 100 5.78 -4.63 16.64
C GLN A 100 5.44 -5.16 15.24
N ALA A 101 4.23 -5.68 15.12
CA ALA A 101 3.59 -6.03 13.85
C ALA A 101 2.15 -5.54 13.84
N TYR A 102 1.51 -5.61 12.70
CA TYR A 102 0.09 -5.28 12.56
C TYR A 102 -0.63 -6.30 11.69
N THR A 103 -1.95 -6.28 11.76
CA THR A 103 -2.82 -6.92 10.77
C THR A 103 -4.07 -6.07 10.56
N THR A 104 -4.55 -6.02 9.31
CA THR A 104 -5.82 -5.41 8.97
C THR A 104 -6.97 -6.23 9.54
N LEU A 105 -7.89 -5.60 10.28
CA LEU A 105 -9.09 -6.24 10.81
C LEU A 105 -10.27 -6.10 9.84
N GLU A 106 -10.40 -4.93 9.24
CA GLU A 106 -11.44 -4.60 8.26
C GLU A 106 -10.99 -3.40 7.41
N TYR A 107 -11.58 -3.26 6.25
CA TYR A 107 -11.57 -2.01 5.51
C TYR A 107 -12.89 -1.84 4.75
N LYS A 108 -13.28 -0.58 4.56
CA LYS A 108 -14.44 -0.20 3.76
C LYS A 108 -14.00 0.66 2.61
N VAL A 109 -14.46 0.35 1.39
CA VAL A 109 -14.16 1.10 0.17
C VAL A 109 -15.42 1.73 -0.41
N ASN A 110 -15.33 2.99 -0.84
CA ASN A 110 -16.33 3.67 -1.64
C ASN A 110 -15.73 4.01 -3.00
N ILE A 111 -16.17 3.32 -4.06
CA ILE A 111 -15.75 3.61 -5.44
C ILE A 111 -16.63 4.74 -5.96
N THR A 112 -16.05 5.89 -6.24
CA THR A 112 -16.76 7.09 -6.71
C THR A 112 -16.70 7.25 -8.22
N ARG A 113 -15.73 6.59 -8.88
CA ARG A 113 -15.49 6.68 -10.32
C ARG A 113 -14.79 5.42 -10.83
N ALA A 114 -15.12 4.98 -12.05
CA ALA A 114 -14.45 3.86 -12.69
C ALA A 114 -13.04 4.26 -13.18
N ILE A 115 -12.02 3.52 -12.74
CA ILE A 115 -10.67 3.58 -13.31
C ILE A 115 -10.69 2.79 -14.63
N ARG A 116 -10.00 3.31 -15.65
CA ARG A 116 -9.84 2.60 -16.93
C ARG A 116 -8.62 1.69 -16.89
N GLN A 117 -8.67 0.60 -17.63
CA GLN A 117 -7.47 -0.21 -17.88
C GLN A 117 -6.33 0.67 -18.43
N GLY A 118 -5.12 0.45 -17.93
CA GLY A 118 -3.93 1.20 -18.35
C GLY A 118 -3.82 2.62 -17.77
N MET A 119 -4.77 3.06 -16.93
CA MET A 119 -4.72 4.36 -16.30
C MET A 119 -3.87 4.32 -15.03
N GLU A 120 -2.82 5.13 -14.99
CA GLU A 120 -2.01 5.28 -13.77
C GLU A 120 -2.76 6.07 -12.70
N VAL A 121 -2.74 5.52 -11.48
CA VAL A 121 -3.32 6.15 -10.30
C VAL A 121 -2.33 6.22 -9.16
N GLU A 122 -2.53 7.22 -8.31
CA GLU A 122 -1.87 7.35 -7.02
C GLU A 122 -2.86 7.02 -5.91
N CYS A 123 -2.43 6.17 -4.98
CA CYS A 123 -3.19 5.78 -3.79
C CYS A 123 -2.46 6.28 -2.56
N ARG A 124 -3.10 7.15 -1.80
CA ARG A 124 -2.59 7.75 -0.57
C ARG A 124 -3.28 7.09 0.63
N GLY A 125 -2.51 6.59 1.58
CA GLY A 125 -2.98 6.16 2.89
C GLY A 125 -2.42 7.06 3.98
N GLU A 126 -3.24 7.44 4.97
CA GLU A 126 -2.85 8.32 6.07
C GLU A 126 -3.46 7.85 7.38
N VAL A 127 -2.68 7.88 8.46
CA VAL A 127 -3.10 7.48 9.80
C VAL A 127 -3.89 8.58 10.47
N ASP A 128 -5.13 8.29 10.86
CA ASP A 128 -5.98 9.18 11.67
C ASP A 128 -5.71 9.03 13.17
N HIS A 129 -5.50 7.78 13.62
CA HIS A 129 -5.25 7.45 15.01
C HIS A 129 -4.28 6.28 15.12
N PHE A 130 -3.32 6.38 16.04
CA PHE A 130 -2.39 5.32 16.36
C PHE A 130 -2.36 5.10 17.87
N GLY A 131 -3.01 4.04 18.32
CA GLY A 131 -3.09 3.63 19.73
C GLY A 131 -2.14 2.49 20.07
N ARG A 132 -2.27 2.00 21.29
CA ARG A 132 -1.43 0.90 21.81
C ARG A 132 -1.72 -0.45 21.14
N THR A 133 -2.97 -0.72 20.79
CA THR A 133 -3.45 -2.02 20.27
C THR A 133 -4.20 -1.89 18.96
N THR A 134 -4.63 -0.70 18.58
CA THR A 134 -5.36 -0.45 17.34
C THR A 134 -4.89 0.84 16.69
N SER A 135 -4.98 0.89 15.37
CA SER A 135 -4.77 2.08 14.56
C SER A 135 -5.89 2.21 13.53
N VAL A 136 -6.29 3.44 13.26
CA VAL A 136 -7.27 3.77 12.21
C VAL A 136 -6.58 4.61 11.16
N ALA A 137 -6.87 4.32 9.90
CA ALA A 137 -6.34 5.08 8.77
C ALA A 137 -7.44 5.29 7.72
N HIS A 138 -7.27 6.31 6.90
CA HIS A 138 -8.07 6.53 5.70
C HIS A 138 -7.17 6.51 4.45
N GLY A 139 -7.80 6.37 3.29
CA GLY A 139 -7.09 6.39 2.01
C GLY A 139 -7.96 6.89 0.88
N GLU A 140 -7.29 7.35 -0.18
CA GLU A 140 -7.94 7.75 -1.42
C GLU A 140 -7.13 7.32 -2.64
N ILE A 141 -7.82 7.13 -3.76
CA ILE A 141 -7.22 6.91 -5.07
C ILE A 141 -7.52 8.10 -5.95
N ARG A 142 -6.47 8.68 -6.55
CA ARG A 142 -6.57 9.75 -7.55
C ARG A 142 -5.88 9.36 -8.84
N GLY A 143 -6.42 9.82 -9.98
CA GLY A 143 -5.72 9.70 -11.25
C GLY A 143 -4.47 10.59 -11.27
N VAL A 144 -3.34 10.05 -11.73
CA VAL A 144 -2.08 10.82 -11.80
C VAL A 144 -2.20 11.96 -12.81
N GLU A 145 -2.81 11.71 -13.96
CA GLU A 145 -2.95 12.70 -15.03
C GLU A 145 -4.03 13.75 -14.74
N ASP A 146 -5.20 13.31 -14.24
CA ASP A 146 -6.40 14.18 -14.14
C ASP A 146 -6.71 14.67 -12.72
N GLY A 147 -6.00 14.16 -11.70
CA GLY A 147 -6.16 14.52 -10.28
C GLY A 147 -7.51 14.17 -9.67
N LYS A 148 -8.41 13.52 -10.42
CA LYS A 148 -9.78 13.24 -9.96
C LYS A 148 -9.80 12.11 -8.95
N LEU A 149 -10.76 12.18 -8.02
CA LEU A 149 -11.03 11.16 -7.03
C LEU A 149 -11.75 9.96 -7.65
N TYR A 150 -11.21 8.75 -7.44
CA TYR A 150 -11.75 7.47 -7.94
C TYR A 150 -12.28 6.58 -6.83
N ALA A 151 -11.66 6.61 -5.65
CA ALA A 151 -12.16 5.89 -4.49
C ALA A 151 -11.68 6.52 -3.19
N THR A 152 -12.42 6.27 -2.11
CA THR A 152 -11.99 6.52 -0.72
C THR A 152 -12.14 5.26 0.10
N ALA A 153 -11.36 5.14 1.18
CA ALA A 153 -11.47 4.02 2.11
C ALA A 153 -11.12 4.42 3.54
N THR A 154 -11.53 3.57 4.46
CA THR A 154 -11.09 3.58 5.87
C THR A 154 -10.73 2.18 6.30
N THR A 155 -9.82 2.03 7.27
CA THR A 155 -9.42 0.74 7.82
C THR A 155 -9.15 0.83 9.31
N THR A 156 -9.29 -0.31 9.99
CA THR A 156 -8.83 -0.53 11.35
C THR A 156 -7.80 -1.65 11.36
N CYS A 157 -6.64 -1.39 11.95
CA CYS A 157 -5.57 -2.36 12.12
C CYS A 157 -5.39 -2.71 13.61
N LEU A 158 -5.08 -3.99 13.88
CA LEU A 158 -4.61 -4.47 15.17
C LEU A 158 -3.09 -4.35 15.22
N ILE A 159 -2.55 -3.79 16.31
CA ILE A 159 -1.11 -3.73 16.58
C ILE A 159 -0.77 -4.84 17.59
N MET A 160 0.25 -5.63 17.27
CA MET A 160 0.69 -6.78 18.01
C MET A 160 2.16 -6.66 18.41
N GLN A 161 2.53 -7.28 19.52
CA GLN A 161 3.94 -7.50 19.87
C GLN A 161 4.39 -8.82 19.24
N VAL A 162 5.53 -8.82 18.58
CA VAL A 162 6.16 -10.01 18.03
C VAL A 162 7.07 -10.58 19.13
N PRO A 163 6.88 -11.83 19.59
CA PRO A 163 7.81 -12.46 20.51
C PRO A 163 9.22 -12.51 19.88
N GLY A 164 10.21 -12.08 20.67
CA GLY A 164 11.63 -12.16 20.28
C GLY A 164 12.17 -13.59 20.27
#